data_392c7a16aa22f823d63996b702f4338e
#
_entry.id   392c7a16aa22f823d63996b702f4338e
#
_cell.length_a   1.000
_cell.length_b   1.000
_cell.length_c   1.000
_cell.angle_alpha   90.00
_cell.angle_beta   90.00
_cell.angle_gamma   90.00
#
_symmetry.space_group_name_H-M   'P 1'
#
loop_
_entity.id
_entity.type
_entity.pdbx_description
1 polymer ?
#
loop_
_entity_poly.entity_id
_entity_poly.type
_entity_poly.pdbx_seq_one_letter_code
_entity_poly.pdbx_strand_id
1 'polypeptide(L)'
;MTHYKGDYQYYLDKTAATSARAALTSTNVGKPAAKIVAAVKTSLPQPSPNKEAKREEAEQRQAKAKELRDKKSQVDKLEKEIALLEKRRLELTAELENPETYAKGGAASQINRELMELEETLGRLNASWEAASTHFLSLQDGKA
;
A
#
# COMPACT_ATOMS: atom_id res chain seq x y z
N MET A 1 -2.82 34.90 20.72
CA MET A 1 -3.63 33.77 21.15
C MET A 1 -4.96 33.83 20.42
N THR A 2 -5.09 33.11 19.33
CA THR A 2 -6.34 33.04 18.57
C THR A 2 -7.24 32.04 19.24
N HIS A 3 -8.31 32.53 19.85
CA HIS A 3 -9.39 31.70 20.37
C HIS A 3 -10.07 30.98 19.23
N TYR A 4 -9.83 29.68 19.13
CA TYR A 4 -10.58 28.78 18.26
C TYR A 4 -11.95 28.58 18.95
N LYS A 5 -12.94 29.34 18.52
CA LYS A 5 -14.35 29.05 18.80
C LYS A 5 -14.81 27.88 17.94
N GLY A 6 -14.25 26.73 18.17
CA GLY A 6 -14.71 25.46 17.66
C GLY A 6 -15.73 24.91 18.65
N ASP A 7 -16.94 25.28 18.44
CA ASP A 7 -17.99 25.22 19.42
C ASP A 7 -18.47 23.81 19.66
N TYR A 8 -18.19 23.31 20.85
CA TYR A 8 -18.96 22.24 21.49
C TYR A 8 -20.48 22.54 21.43
N GLN A 9 -20.85 23.83 21.45
CA GLN A 9 -22.19 24.32 21.22
C GLN A 9 -22.76 23.97 19.85
N TYR A 10 -21.94 24.11 18.78
CA TYR A 10 -22.31 23.73 17.42
C TYR A 10 -22.54 22.21 17.28
N TYR A 11 -21.75 21.42 18.01
CA TYR A 11 -21.93 19.97 18.07
C TYR A 11 -23.21 19.57 18.81
N LEU A 12 -23.54 20.25 19.90
CA LEU A 12 -24.78 20.05 20.64
C LEU A 12 -26.00 20.47 19.83
N ASP A 13 -25.94 21.59 19.13
CA ASP A 13 -27.05 22.07 18.29
C ASP A 13 -27.29 21.12 17.11
N LYS A 14 -26.24 20.56 16.52
CA LYS A 14 -26.36 19.61 15.43
C LYS A 14 -26.92 18.26 15.90
N THR A 15 -26.54 17.79 17.08
CA THR A 15 -27.08 16.57 17.67
C THR A 15 -28.51 16.77 18.19
N ALA A 16 -28.82 17.92 18.70
CA ALA A 16 -30.19 18.30 19.11
C ALA A 16 -31.12 18.41 17.88
N ALA A 17 -30.67 19.00 16.79
CA ALA A 17 -31.44 19.09 15.55
C ALA A 17 -31.70 17.71 14.90
N THR A 18 -30.77 16.78 14.97
CA THR A 18 -30.98 15.39 14.51
C THR A 18 -31.94 14.64 15.44
N SER A 19 -31.85 14.86 16.74
CA SER A 19 -32.75 14.29 17.74
C SER A 19 -34.17 14.82 17.60
N ALA A 20 -34.35 16.15 17.40
CA ALA A 20 -35.64 16.77 17.18
C ALA A 20 -36.33 16.28 15.89
N ARG A 21 -35.54 16.02 14.85
CA ARG A 21 -36.06 15.47 13.58
C ARG A 21 -36.49 14.00 13.72
N ALA A 22 -35.81 13.23 14.54
CA ALA A 22 -36.19 11.87 14.90
C ALA A 22 -37.43 11.83 15.77
N ALA A 23 -37.61 12.80 16.69
CA ALA A 23 -38.79 12.91 17.53
C ALA A 23 -40.05 13.31 16.74
N LEU A 24 -39.91 14.10 15.68
CA LEU A 24 -41.02 14.49 14.78
C LEU A 24 -41.52 13.33 13.89
N THR A 25 -40.72 12.32 13.67
CA THR A 25 -41.12 11.12 12.92
C THR A 25 -41.75 10.05 13.82
N SER A 26 -41.66 10.19 15.15
CA SER A 26 -42.19 9.22 16.12
C SER A 26 -43.62 9.54 16.63
N THR A 27 -44.20 10.70 16.33
CA THR A 27 -45.52 11.09 16.80
C THR A 27 -46.62 11.05 15.72
N ASN A 28 -46.66 9.95 14.98
CA ASN A 28 -47.86 9.65 14.19
C ASN A 28 -48.32 8.22 14.41
N VAL A 29 -48.59 7.89 15.68
CA VAL A 29 -49.36 6.71 16.04
C VAL A 29 -50.71 7.20 16.59
N GLY A 30 -51.65 7.31 15.72
CA GLY A 30 -53.01 7.54 16.20
C GLY A 30 -53.94 8.14 15.16
N LYS A 31 -54.31 7.41 14.14
CA LYS A 31 -55.68 7.29 13.67
C LYS A 31 -55.85 6.21 12.61
N PRO A 32 -56.77 5.30 12.77
CA PRO A 32 -57.09 4.37 11.72
C PRO A 32 -58.07 5.05 10.76
N ALA A 33 -57.64 5.28 9.59
CA ALA A 33 -58.56 5.59 8.48
C ALA A 33 -58.03 4.94 7.22
N ALA A 34 -58.76 3.87 6.91
CA ALA A 34 -59.21 3.50 5.58
C ALA A 34 -58.24 3.66 4.37
N LYS A 35 -57.91 2.48 3.84
CA LYS A 35 -57.81 2.24 2.40
C LYS A 35 -57.10 3.32 1.57
N ILE A 36 -55.80 3.11 1.44
CA ILE A 36 -55.19 3.29 0.13
C ILE A 36 -54.34 2.05 -0.10
N VAL A 37 -54.89 1.14 -0.87
CA VAL A 37 -54.16 0.11 -1.55
C VAL A 37 -53.37 0.84 -2.66
N ALA A 38 -52.30 1.48 -2.27
CA ALA A 38 -51.31 1.96 -3.18
C ALA A 38 -50.21 0.93 -3.23
N ALA A 39 -50.10 0.30 -4.37
CA ALA A 39 -49.06 -0.58 -4.78
C ALA A 39 -47.75 -0.27 -4.10
N VAL A 40 -47.38 -1.13 -3.14
CA VAL A 40 -45.99 -1.30 -2.74
C VAL A 40 -45.32 -1.91 -3.96
N LYS A 41 -44.90 -1.05 -4.88
CA LYS A 41 -43.81 -1.39 -5.76
C LYS A 41 -42.61 -1.59 -4.85
N THR A 42 -42.38 -2.82 -4.50
CA THR A 42 -41.10 -3.32 -4.04
C THR A 42 -40.14 -3.08 -5.19
N SER A 43 -39.70 -1.85 -5.33
CA SER A 43 -38.51 -1.56 -6.12
C SER A 43 -37.37 -2.09 -5.29
N LEU A 44 -37.00 -3.33 -5.53
CA LEU A 44 -35.63 -3.78 -5.31
C LEU A 44 -34.75 -2.65 -5.80
N PRO A 45 -33.78 -2.19 -4.98
CA PRO A 45 -32.83 -1.20 -5.44
C PRO A 45 -32.09 -1.81 -6.63
N GLN A 46 -32.55 -1.47 -7.83
CA GLN A 46 -31.78 -1.80 -9.01
C GLN A 46 -30.44 -1.06 -8.86
N PRO A 47 -29.32 -1.78 -8.95
CA PRO A 47 -28.02 -1.15 -8.92
C PRO A 47 -28.00 -0.15 -10.06
N SER A 48 -28.01 1.13 -9.73
CA SER A 48 -27.88 2.18 -10.73
C SER A 48 -26.56 1.94 -11.46
N PRO A 49 -26.52 2.01 -12.80
CA PRO A 49 -25.30 1.75 -13.59
C PRO A 49 -24.10 2.60 -13.15
N ASN A 50 -24.37 3.70 -12.50
CA ASN A 50 -23.36 4.58 -11.90
C ASN A 50 -22.72 3.99 -10.61
N LYS A 51 -23.40 3.08 -9.93
CA LYS A 51 -22.87 2.45 -8.68
C LYS A 51 -21.94 1.28 -9.02
N GLU A 52 -22.21 0.54 -10.07
CA GLU A 52 -21.35 -0.54 -10.56
C GLU A 52 -20.07 0.02 -11.15
N ALA A 53 -20.18 1.04 -12.02
CA ALA A 53 -19.03 1.72 -12.59
C ALA A 53 -18.09 2.30 -11.49
N LYS A 54 -18.65 2.89 -10.42
CA LYS A 54 -17.86 3.36 -9.27
C LYS A 54 -17.18 2.22 -8.50
N ARG A 55 -17.82 1.06 -8.40
CA ARG A 55 -17.21 -0.11 -7.74
C ARG A 55 -16.06 -0.64 -8.57
N GLU A 56 -16.25 -0.82 -9.86
CA GLU A 56 -15.20 -1.27 -10.78
C GLU A 56 -14.00 -0.30 -10.78
N GLU A 57 -14.26 1.00 -10.80
CA GLU A 57 -13.21 2.01 -10.72
C GLU A 57 -12.46 1.95 -9.38
N ALA A 58 -13.17 1.74 -8.28
CA ALA A 58 -12.56 1.59 -6.95
C ALA A 58 -11.73 0.30 -6.86
N GLU A 59 -12.22 -0.80 -7.42
CA GLU A 59 -11.49 -2.07 -7.47
C GLU A 59 -10.23 -1.96 -8.34
N GLN A 60 -10.32 -1.30 -9.49
CA GLN A 60 -9.16 -1.04 -10.34
C GLN A 60 -8.10 -0.17 -9.63
N ARG A 61 -8.53 0.87 -8.92
CA ARG A 61 -7.61 1.70 -8.12
C ARG A 61 -6.94 0.91 -7.00
N GLN A 62 -7.69 0.04 -6.33
CA GLN A 62 -7.14 -0.83 -5.28
C GLN A 62 -6.16 -1.86 -5.86
N ALA A 63 -6.50 -2.48 -6.99
CA ALA A 63 -5.62 -3.43 -7.67
C ALA A 63 -4.30 -2.77 -8.09
N LYS A 64 -4.35 -1.61 -8.73
CA LYS A 64 -3.15 -0.82 -9.10
C LYS A 64 -2.34 -0.40 -7.87
N ALA A 65 -2.99 0.03 -6.80
CA ALA A 65 -2.31 0.41 -5.56
C ALA A 65 -1.62 -0.79 -4.89
N LYS A 66 -2.24 -1.97 -4.95
CA LYS A 66 -1.65 -3.21 -4.46
C LYS A 66 -0.43 -3.61 -5.29
N GLU A 67 -0.58 -3.60 -6.61
CA GLU A 67 0.51 -3.92 -7.54
C GLU A 67 1.72 -2.98 -7.32
N LEU A 68 1.49 -1.68 -7.17
CA LEU A 68 2.54 -0.72 -6.85
C LEU A 68 3.25 -1.04 -5.53
N ARG A 69 2.50 -1.43 -4.49
CA ARG A 69 3.08 -1.81 -3.20
C ARG A 69 3.91 -3.09 -3.31
N ASP A 70 3.40 -4.08 -4.02
CA ASP A 70 4.09 -5.36 -4.21
C ASP A 70 5.39 -5.16 -4.99
N LYS A 71 5.37 -4.35 -6.06
CA LYS A 71 6.57 -4.00 -6.83
C LYS A 71 7.58 -3.19 -6.01
N LYS A 72 7.11 -2.22 -5.24
CA LYS A 72 7.98 -1.48 -4.32
C LYS A 72 8.62 -2.42 -3.30
N SER A 73 7.86 -3.32 -2.71
CA SER A 73 8.39 -4.31 -1.77
C SER A 73 9.44 -5.24 -2.39
N GLN A 74 9.29 -5.59 -3.69
CA GLN A 74 10.30 -6.35 -4.40
C GLN A 74 11.60 -5.56 -4.59
N VAL A 75 11.51 -4.29 -4.98
CA VAL A 75 12.68 -3.40 -5.11
C VAL A 75 13.37 -3.25 -3.76
N ASP A 76 12.63 -2.96 -2.68
CA ASP A 76 13.19 -2.83 -1.33
C ASP A 76 13.88 -4.11 -0.82
N LYS A 77 13.39 -5.28 -1.22
CA LYS A 77 14.03 -6.58 -0.87
C LYS A 77 15.34 -6.75 -1.63
N LEU A 78 15.34 -6.50 -2.93
CA LEU A 78 16.54 -6.60 -3.76
C LEU A 78 17.61 -5.62 -3.30
N GLU A 79 17.25 -4.39 -2.93
CA GLU A 79 18.19 -3.40 -2.37
C GLU A 79 18.84 -3.90 -1.08
N LYS A 80 18.06 -4.52 -0.20
CA LYS A 80 18.60 -5.07 1.06
C LYS A 80 19.55 -6.24 0.81
N GLU A 81 19.21 -7.12 -0.13
CA GLU A 81 20.07 -8.24 -0.51
C GLU A 81 21.36 -7.75 -1.15
N ILE A 82 21.30 -6.79 -2.06
CA ILE A 82 22.47 -6.15 -2.66
C ILE A 82 23.36 -5.54 -1.58
N ALA A 83 22.79 -4.75 -0.66
CA ALA A 83 23.54 -4.11 0.42
C ALA A 83 24.24 -5.12 1.35
N LEU A 84 23.59 -6.26 1.63
CA LEU A 84 24.19 -7.33 2.42
C LEU A 84 25.39 -7.97 1.70
N LEU A 85 25.24 -8.24 0.40
CA LEU A 85 26.30 -8.84 -0.40
C LEU A 85 27.46 -7.86 -0.63
N GLU A 86 27.19 -6.59 -0.83
CA GLU A 86 28.22 -5.55 -0.92
C GLU A 86 29.02 -5.44 0.38
N LYS A 87 28.34 -5.48 1.53
CA LYS A 87 29.00 -5.51 2.82
C LYS A 87 29.91 -6.73 2.94
N ARG A 88 29.42 -7.92 2.56
CA ARG A 88 30.22 -9.15 2.56
C ARG A 88 31.42 -9.06 1.64
N ARG A 89 31.24 -8.45 0.46
CA ARG A 89 32.36 -8.20 -0.46
C ARG A 89 33.45 -7.34 0.17
N LEU A 90 33.06 -6.26 0.87
CA LEU A 90 34.03 -5.40 1.59
C LEU A 90 34.77 -6.16 2.69
N GLU A 91 34.07 -7.01 3.45
CA GLU A 91 34.70 -7.85 4.48
C GLU A 91 35.75 -8.80 3.88
N LEU A 92 35.39 -9.51 2.81
CA LEU A 92 36.31 -10.43 2.13
C LEU A 92 37.49 -9.70 1.49
N THR A 93 37.28 -8.50 0.96
CA THR A 93 38.37 -7.68 0.42
C THR A 93 39.32 -7.25 1.53
N ALA A 94 38.80 -6.85 2.69
CA ALA A 94 39.63 -6.50 3.85
C ALA A 94 40.40 -7.71 4.41
N GLU A 95 39.82 -8.91 4.35
CA GLU A 95 40.48 -10.15 4.71
C GLU A 95 41.63 -10.48 3.74
N LEU A 96 41.48 -10.18 2.46
CA LEU A 96 42.56 -10.34 1.45
C LEU A 96 43.72 -9.35 1.67
N GLU A 97 43.45 -8.15 2.18
CA GLU A 97 44.47 -7.17 2.48
C GLU A 97 45.39 -7.58 3.68
N ASN A 98 44.89 -8.51 4.52
CA ASN A 98 45.67 -9.01 5.63
C ASN A 98 46.78 -9.95 5.16
N PRO A 99 48.07 -9.68 5.53
CA PRO A 99 49.18 -10.53 5.12
C PRO A 99 49.11 -11.96 5.69
N GLU A 100 48.46 -12.15 6.83
CA GLU A 100 48.25 -13.48 7.45
C GLU A 100 47.41 -14.42 6.58
N THR A 101 46.54 -13.90 5.73
CA THR A 101 45.67 -14.65 4.81
C THR A 101 46.51 -15.36 3.76
N TYR A 102 47.61 -14.76 3.34
CA TYR A 102 48.56 -15.35 2.39
C TYR A 102 49.51 -16.36 3.07
N ALA A 103 49.80 -16.19 4.35
CA ALA A 103 50.65 -17.10 5.12
C ALA A 103 49.97 -18.46 5.35
N LYS A 104 48.65 -18.49 5.42
CA LYS A 104 47.87 -19.73 5.49
C LYS A 104 47.56 -20.19 4.04
N GLY A 105 48.44 -21.01 3.49
CA GLY A 105 48.31 -21.46 2.10
C GLY A 105 46.92 -21.98 1.76
N GLY A 106 46.26 -21.31 0.85
CA GLY A 106 44.92 -21.65 0.34
C GLY A 106 43.75 -20.75 0.79
N ALA A 107 43.88 -20.02 1.90
CA ALA A 107 42.82 -19.14 2.38
C ALA A 107 42.52 -18.02 1.37
N ALA A 108 43.54 -17.37 0.83
CA ALA A 108 43.38 -16.34 -0.21
C ALA A 108 42.69 -16.86 -1.48
N SER A 109 42.94 -18.11 -1.87
CA SER A 109 42.29 -18.73 -3.01
C SER A 109 40.79 -19.00 -2.76
N GLN A 110 40.44 -19.39 -1.54
CA GLN A 110 39.03 -19.57 -1.16
C GLN A 110 38.29 -18.24 -1.15
N ILE A 111 38.88 -17.19 -0.54
CA ILE A 111 38.29 -15.84 -0.52
C ILE A 111 38.12 -15.29 -1.94
N ASN A 112 39.10 -15.47 -2.82
CA ASN A 112 38.94 -15.06 -4.22
C ASN A 112 37.80 -15.79 -4.93
N ARG A 113 37.60 -17.08 -4.67
CA ARG A 113 36.46 -17.82 -5.21
C ARG A 113 35.14 -17.28 -4.70
N GLU A 114 35.05 -17.04 -3.38
CA GLU A 114 33.85 -16.42 -2.79
C GLU A 114 33.58 -15.03 -3.36
N LEU A 115 34.60 -14.23 -3.60
CA LEU A 115 34.47 -12.91 -4.24
C LEU A 115 33.92 -13.02 -5.66
N MET A 116 34.39 -13.94 -6.45
CA MET A 116 33.90 -14.17 -7.82
C MET A 116 32.43 -14.60 -7.83
N GLU A 117 32.05 -15.52 -6.94
CA GLU A 117 30.65 -15.94 -6.80
C GLU A 117 29.74 -14.80 -6.32
N LEU A 118 30.25 -13.97 -5.40
CA LEU A 118 29.57 -12.77 -4.90
C LEU A 118 29.36 -11.74 -6.01
N GLU A 119 30.37 -11.47 -6.82
CA GLU A 119 30.29 -10.52 -7.93
C GLU A 119 29.30 -11.00 -8.99
N GLU A 120 29.26 -12.30 -9.29
CA GLU A 120 28.29 -12.88 -10.21
C GLU A 120 26.86 -12.74 -9.67
N THR A 121 26.65 -13.04 -8.38
CA THR A 121 25.33 -12.88 -7.73
C THR A 121 24.90 -11.43 -7.65
N LEU A 122 25.81 -10.50 -7.32
CA LEU A 122 25.56 -9.07 -7.36
C LEU A 122 25.15 -8.58 -8.74
N GLY A 123 25.85 -9.04 -9.79
CA GLY A 123 25.50 -8.73 -11.18
C GLY A 123 24.07 -9.16 -11.53
N ARG A 124 23.67 -10.35 -11.14
CA ARG A 124 22.31 -10.87 -11.36
C ARG A 124 21.26 -10.09 -10.57
N LEU A 125 21.56 -9.77 -9.31
CA LEU A 125 20.66 -9.01 -8.45
C LEU A 125 20.49 -7.57 -8.94
N ASN A 126 21.57 -6.91 -9.36
CA ASN A 126 21.51 -5.59 -9.95
C ASN A 126 20.65 -5.56 -11.22
N ALA A 127 20.82 -6.52 -12.13
CA ALA A 127 19.98 -6.63 -13.31
C ALA A 127 18.49 -6.84 -12.94
N SER A 128 18.22 -7.66 -11.95
CA SER A 128 16.85 -7.89 -11.45
C SER A 128 16.28 -6.63 -10.79
N TRP A 129 17.09 -5.89 -10.07
CA TRP A 129 16.71 -4.62 -9.46
C TRP A 129 16.42 -3.54 -10.50
N GLU A 130 17.25 -3.41 -11.53
CA GLU A 130 17.02 -2.49 -12.64
C GLU A 130 15.70 -2.80 -13.37
N ALA A 131 15.44 -4.06 -13.66
CA ALA A 131 14.18 -4.49 -14.27
C ALA A 131 12.97 -4.18 -13.37
N ALA A 132 13.08 -4.48 -12.08
CA ALA A 132 12.01 -4.23 -11.10
C ALA A 132 11.76 -2.72 -10.91
N SER A 133 12.83 -1.92 -10.82
CA SER A 133 12.74 -0.46 -10.66
C SER A 133 12.15 0.20 -11.89
N THR A 134 12.56 -0.21 -13.09
CA THR A 134 12.00 0.29 -14.35
C THR A 134 10.51 -0.02 -14.44
N HIS A 135 10.11 -1.24 -14.09
CA HIS A 135 8.71 -1.64 -14.08
C HIS A 135 7.91 -0.84 -13.04
N PHE A 136 8.46 -0.63 -11.85
CA PHE A 136 7.84 0.21 -10.82
C PHE A 136 7.63 1.64 -11.29
N LEU A 137 8.63 2.26 -11.92
CA LEU A 137 8.53 3.61 -12.48
C LEU A 137 7.48 3.68 -13.59
N SER A 138 7.42 2.71 -14.48
CA SER A 138 6.41 2.67 -15.55
C SER A 138 4.98 2.59 -15.01
N LEU A 139 4.77 1.86 -13.91
CA LEU A 139 3.48 1.81 -13.23
C LEU A 139 3.14 3.12 -12.50
N GLN A 140 4.16 3.84 -12.03
CA GLN A 140 3.99 5.13 -11.38
C GLN A 140 3.63 6.23 -12.40
N ASP A 141 4.32 6.25 -13.54
CA ASP A 141 4.09 7.21 -14.62
C ASP A 141 2.75 6.95 -15.35
N GLY A 142 2.33 5.72 -15.46
CA GLY A 142 1.00 5.35 -15.99
C GLY A 142 -0.19 5.82 -15.13
N LYS A 143 0.09 6.57 -14.08
CA LYS A 143 -0.88 7.19 -13.19
C LYS A 143 -1.24 8.63 -13.61
N ALA A 144 -0.65 9.10 -14.69
CA ALA A 144 -0.99 10.39 -15.28
C ALA A 144 -2.21 10.31 -16.18
#